data_0b10800c571e4d68e7c78227cd459dd1
#
_entry.id   0b10800c571e4d68e7c78227cd459dd1
#
_cell.length_a   1.000
_cell.length_b   1.000
_cell.length_c   1.000
_cell.angle_alpha   90.00
_cell.angle_beta   90.00
_cell.angle_gamma   90.00
#
_symmetry.space_group_name_H-M   'P 1'
#
loop_
_entity.id
_entity.type
_entity.pdbx_description
1 polymer ?
#
loop_
_entity_poly.entity_id
_entity_poly.type
_entity_poly.pdbx_seq_one_letter_code
_entity_poly.pdbx_strand_id
1 'polypeptide(L)'
;DKFTRYSQLMAASQGFVVQEILSSYFFDEHRCVLDVGAGKGRFISELAAHAPHLRFKLFDLPPVMDLARETLKAKGLTQRVSLHPGSFLHDPLPEGADLITLVRVAHDHPDAVVRQILQKAYAALPLGGVLLLAEPMAQSDQQAGHPEASVDAYFHFYLLAMGSGRLRTSRELQTMMQEAGFTHIEQVSNAMPIHAQIILGRKSQCLPFVSGNSVN
;
A
#
# COMPACT_ATOMS: atom_id res chain seq x y z
N ASP A 1 17.37 -6.25 24.13
CA ASP A 1 17.59 -5.02 23.45
C ASP A 1 16.25 -4.42 22.99
N LYS A 2 16.05 -3.10 23.24
CA LYS A 2 14.78 -2.42 22.91
C LYS A 2 14.46 -2.49 21.40
N PHE A 3 15.47 -2.41 20.54
CA PHE A 3 15.32 -2.52 19.09
C PHE A 3 14.83 -3.89 18.64
N THR A 4 15.33 -4.96 19.25
CA THR A 4 14.90 -6.33 18.94
C THR A 4 13.44 -6.56 19.32
N ARG A 5 13.03 -6.07 20.50
CA ARG A 5 11.63 -6.17 20.96
C ARG A 5 10.68 -5.40 20.06
N TYR A 6 11.09 -4.21 19.60
CA TYR A 6 10.30 -3.41 18.68
C TYR A 6 10.16 -4.07 17.30
N SER A 7 11.25 -4.56 16.71
CA SER A 7 11.20 -5.30 15.45
C SER A 7 10.29 -6.53 15.54
N GLN A 8 10.28 -7.20 16.71
CA GLN A 8 9.36 -8.31 16.97
C GLN A 8 7.89 -7.83 17.07
N LEU A 9 7.64 -6.68 17.71
CA LEU A 9 6.29 -6.09 17.79
C LEU A 9 5.78 -5.67 16.41
N MET A 10 6.63 -5.02 15.60
CA MET A 10 6.29 -4.64 14.23
C MET A 10 6.04 -5.87 13.35
N ALA A 11 6.84 -6.92 13.47
CA ALA A 11 6.63 -8.17 12.78
C ALA A 11 5.32 -8.88 13.22
N ALA A 12 4.98 -8.80 14.50
CA ALA A 12 3.71 -9.32 15.03
C ALA A 12 2.51 -8.51 14.52
N SER A 13 2.63 -7.18 14.46
CA SER A 13 1.56 -6.29 13.98
C SER A 13 1.24 -6.47 12.49
N GLN A 14 2.18 -6.99 11.68
CA GLN A 14 1.90 -7.28 10.26
C GLN A 14 0.74 -8.26 10.07
N GLY A 15 0.59 -9.25 10.96
CA GLY A 15 -0.53 -10.18 10.89
C GLY A 15 -1.88 -9.48 11.06
N PHE A 16 -1.98 -8.53 11.97
CA PHE A 16 -3.20 -7.74 12.18
C PHE A 16 -3.52 -6.86 10.97
N VAL A 17 -2.51 -6.20 10.38
CA VAL A 17 -2.70 -5.40 9.16
C VAL A 17 -3.26 -6.23 8.01
N VAL A 18 -2.73 -7.44 7.80
CA VAL A 18 -3.22 -8.33 6.76
C VAL A 18 -4.68 -8.73 7.03
N GLN A 19 -5.03 -9.11 8.26
CA GLN A 19 -6.40 -9.45 8.60
C GLN A 19 -7.36 -8.27 8.43
N GLU A 20 -6.94 -7.05 8.79
CA GLU A 20 -7.73 -5.84 8.55
C GLU A 20 -8.01 -5.63 7.07
N ILE A 21 -7.00 -5.78 6.20
CA ILE A 21 -7.19 -5.65 4.76
C ILE A 21 -8.14 -6.74 4.24
N LEU A 22 -7.94 -8.00 4.64
CA LEU A 22 -8.76 -9.13 4.19
C LEU A 22 -10.22 -9.04 4.64
N SER A 23 -10.49 -8.45 5.82
CA SER A 23 -11.84 -8.26 6.34
C SER A 23 -12.56 -7.01 5.81
N SER A 24 -11.79 -6.03 5.30
CA SER A 24 -12.32 -4.72 4.90
C SER A 24 -12.41 -4.53 3.40
N TYR A 25 -11.75 -5.38 2.60
CA TYR A 25 -11.73 -5.27 1.15
C TYR A 25 -12.02 -6.60 0.47
N PHE A 26 -12.89 -6.57 -0.55
CA PHE A 26 -13.28 -7.73 -1.34
C PHE A 26 -12.41 -7.86 -2.59
N PHE A 27 -11.74 -9.01 -2.73
CA PHE A 27 -10.80 -9.27 -3.81
C PHE A 27 -11.42 -10.02 -5.01
N ASP A 28 -12.71 -10.36 -4.94
CA ASP A 28 -13.38 -11.26 -5.89
C ASP A 28 -13.42 -10.74 -7.33
N GLU A 29 -13.44 -9.42 -7.49
CA GLU A 29 -13.47 -8.78 -8.82
C GLU A 29 -12.10 -8.68 -9.48
N HIS A 30 -11.02 -8.94 -8.73
CA HIS A 30 -9.65 -8.83 -9.23
C HIS A 30 -9.14 -10.16 -9.79
N ARG A 31 -8.14 -10.07 -10.68
CA ARG A 31 -7.48 -11.23 -11.30
C ARG A 31 -5.99 -11.27 -10.96
N CYS A 32 -5.36 -10.13 -10.88
CA CYS A 32 -3.93 -10.02 -10.65
C CYS A 32 -3.61 -8.86 -9.71
N VAL A 33 -2.90 -9.16 -8.62
CA VAL A 33 -2.43 -8.17 -7.64
C VAL A 33 -0.95 -7.96 -7.82
N LEU A 34 -0.52 -6.69 -7.91
CA LEU A 34 0.88 -6.29 -7.78
C LEU A 34 1.10 -5.71 -6.40
N ASP A 35 1.92 -6.37 -5.58
CA ASP A 35 2.33 -5.88 -4.28
C ASP A 35 3.69 -5.17 -4.40
N VAL A 36 3.71 -3.87 -4.12
CA VAL A 36 4.89 -3.01 -4.25
C VAL A 36 5.49 -2.77 -2.87
N GLY A 37 6.79 -3.04 -2.72
CA GLY A 37 7.43 -3.13 -1.42
C GLY A 37 7.01 -4.40 -0.68
N ALA A 38 6.89 -5.50 -1.41
CA ALA A 38 6.27 -6.76 -0.96
C ALA A 38 7.03 -7.46 0.18
N GLY A 39 8.25 -7.05 0.47
CA GLY A 39 9.08 -7.68 1.47
C GLY A 39 9.26 -9.18 1.19
N LYS A 40 9.11 -9.99 2.22
CA LYS A 40 9.21 -11.46 2.11
C LYS A 40 7.93 -12.11 1.55
N GLY A 41 6.95 -11.33 1.05
CA GLY A 41 5.71 -11.84 0.49
C GLY A 41 4.69 -12.34 1.52
N ARG A 42 4.74 -11.83 2.75
CA ARG A 42 3.83 -12.26 3.82
C ARG A 42 2.38 -11.92 3.51
N PHE A 43 2.10 -10.66 3.12
CA PHE A 43 0.76 -10.24 2.74
C PHE A 43 0.19 -11.12 1.62
N ILE A 44 0.95 -11.30 0.54
CA ILE A 44 0.54 -12.13 -0.59
C ILE A 44 0.35 -13.59 -0.21
N SER A 45 1.15 -14.12 0.71
CA SER A 45 0.99 -15.51 1.18
C SER A 45 -0.37 -15.73 1.87
N GLU A 46 -0.82 -14.77 2.66
CA GLU A 46 -2.12 -14.84 3.36
C GLU A 46 -3.28 -14.53 2.41
N LEU A 47 -3.13 -13.52 1.53
CA LEU A 47 -4.12 -13.22 0.51
C LEU A 47 -4.32 -14.39 -0.47
N ALA A 48 -3.25 -15.09 -0.85
CA ALA A 48 -3.32 -16.25 -1.73
C ALA A 48 -4.12 -17.43 -1.15
N ALA A 49 -4.12 -17.57 0.17
CA ALA A 49 -4.95 -18.56 0.86
C ALA A 49 -6.43 -18.11 0.91
N HIS A 50 -6.67 -16.81 1.07
CA HIS A 50 -8.00 -16.21 1.13
C HIS A 50 -8.68 -16.14 -0.24
N ALA A 51 -7.93 -15.81 -1.31
CA ALA A 51 -8.41 -15.65 -2.68
C ALA A 51 -7.67 -16.58 -3.65
N PRO A 52 -8.10 -17.84 -3.79
CA PRO A 52 -7.39 -18.86 -4.57
C PRO A 52 -7.37 -18.59 -6.09
N HIS A 53 -8.27 -17.76 -6.60
CA HIS A 53 -8.36 -17.40 -8.03
C HIS A 53 -7.31 -16.36 -8.44
N LEU A 54 -6.71 -15.62 -7.51
CA LEU A 54 -5.79 -14.53 -7.82
C LEU A 54 -4.42 -15.02 -8.27
N ARG A 55 -3.82 -14.26 -9.18
CA ARG A 55 -2.40 -14.28 -9.51
C ARG A 55 -1.70 -13.08 -8.88
N PHE A 56 -0.40 -13.18 -8.67
CA PHE A 56 0.36 -12.18 -7.94
C PHE A 56 1.64 -11.80 -8.66
N LYS A 57 2.00 -10.53 -8.52
CA LYS A 57 3.31 -9.97 -8.87
C LYS A 57 3.87 -9.32 -7.60
N LEU A 58 5.10 -9.64 -7.25
CA LEU A 58 5.79 -8.98 -6.14
C LEU A 58 6.90 -8.13 -6.71
N PHE A 59 6.97 -6.88 -6.27
CA PHE A 59 8.01 -5.95 -6.66
C PHE A 59 8.72 -5.42 -5.42
N ASP A 60 10.04 -5.66 -5.36
CA ASP A 60 10.92 -5.17 -4.29
C ASP A 60 12.38 -5.27 -4.75
N LEU A 61 13.30 -4.78 -3.94
CA LEU A 61 14.74 -4.83 -4.21
C LEU A 61 15.23 -6.28 -4.44
N PRO A 62 16.22 -6.48 -5.33
CA PRO A 62 16.69 -7.83 -5.67
C PRO A 62 17.01 -8.74 -4.47
N PRO A 63 17.73 -8.30 -3.42
CA PRO A 63 18.01 -9.15 -2.27
C PRO A 63 16.74 -9.55 -1.48
N VAL A 64 15.72 -8.67 -1.48
CA VAL A 64 14.44 -8.93 -0.82
C VAL A 64 13.64 -9.96 -1.60
N MET A 65 13.67 -9.90 -2.92
CA MET A 65 13.01 -10.87 -3.80
C MET A 65 13.59 -12.28 -3.66
N ASP A 66 14.87 -12.42 -3.35
CA ASP A 66 15.46 -13.74 -3.08
C ASP A 66 14.89 -14.35 -1.78
N LEU A 67 14.69 -13.53 -0.75
CA LEU A 67 14.02 -13.96 0.49
C LEU A 67 12.54 -14.30 0.26
N ALA A 68 11.86 -13.53 -0.58
CA ALA A 68 10.45 -13.78 -0.94
C ALA A 68 10.32 -15.13 -1.68
N ARG A 69 11.25 -15.46 -2.58
CA ARG A 69 11.25 -16.71 -3.33
C ARG A 69 11.22 -17.92 -2.41
N GLU A 70 12.07 -17.94 -1.38
CA GLU A 70 12.11 -19.03 -0.41
C GLU A 70 10.80 -19.15 0.38
N THR A 71 10.25 -18.01 0.83
CA THR A 71 8.97 -17.97 1.55
C THR A 71 7.83 -18.53 0.70
N LEU A 72 7.72 -18.06 -0.55
CA LEU A 72 6.66 -18.47 -1.47
C LEU A 72 6.78 -19.93 -1.91
N LYS A 73 8.00 -20.42 -2.07
CA LYS A 73 8.28 -21.84 -2.34
C LYS A 73 7.81 -22.72 -1.19
N ALA A 74 8.13 -22.35 0.05
CA ALA A 74 7.69 -23.07 1.24
C ALA A 74 6.16 -23.09 1.39
N LYS A 75 5.45 -22.08 0.83
CA LYS A 75 3.99 -21.97 0.83
C LYS A 75 3.33 -22.61 -0.41
N GLY A 76 4.10 -23.17 -1.36
CA GLY A 76 3.57 -23.77 -2.58
C GLY A 76 2.99 -22.77 -3.59
N LEU A 77 3.39 -21.50 -3.54
CA LEU A 77 2.79 -20.41 -4.31
C LEU A 77 3.54 -20.08 -5.60
N THR A 78 4.60 -20.79 -5.95
CA THR A 78 5.49 -20.50 -7.09
C THR A 78 4.77 -20.45 -8.45
N GLN A 79 3.67 -21.19 -8.62
CA GLN A 79 2.91 -21.20 -9.87
C GLN A 79 1.93 -20.02 -10.02
N ARG A 80 1.66 -19.31 -8.91
CA ARG A 80 0.70 -18.19 -8.86
C ARG A 80 1.38 -16.84 -8.69
N VAL A 81 2.69 -16.81 -8.41
CA VAL A 81 3.45 -15.62 -8.07
C VAL A 81 4.61 -15.42 -9.03
N SER A 82 4.75 -14.23 -9.59
CA SER A 82 5.94 -13.79 -10.32
C SER A 82 6.70 -12.74 -9.50
N LEU A 83 8.02 -12.88 -9.45
CA LEU A 83 8.92 -11.97 -8.74
C LEU A 83 9.54 -10.99 -9.72
N HIS A 84 9.45 -9.72 -9.41
CA HIS A 84 9.97 -8.61 -10.21
C HIS A 84 10.96 -7.81 -9.37
N PRO A 85 12.27 -8.16 -9.41
CA PRO A 85 13.28 -7.40 -8.69
C PRO A 85 13.47 -6.02 -9.32
N GLY A 86 13.47 -4.97 -8.51
CA GLY A 86 13.63 -3.60 -8.96
C GLY A 86 13.50 -2.60 -7.83
N SER A 87 13.73 -1.33 -8.14
CA SER A 87 13.56 -0.21 -7.22
C SER A 87 12.51 0.75 -7.74
N PHE A 88 11.45 0.99 -6.97
CA PHE A 88 10.45 1.99 -7.35
C PHE A 88 11.01 3.42 -7.46
N LEU A 89 12.24 3.67 -7.01
CA LEU A 89 12.93 4.94 -7.26
C LEU A 89 13.42 5.06 -8.71
N HIS A 90 13.88 3.96 -9.30
CA HIS A 90 14.58 3.98 -10.60
C HIS A 90 13.81 3.25 -11.69
N ASP A 91 13.11 2.17 -11.35
CA ASP A 91 12.48 1.29 -12.32
C ASP A 91 10.98 1.58 -12.46
N PRO A 92 10.36 1.29 -13.62
CA PRO A 92 8.91 1.26 -13.75
C PRO A 92 8.32 0.09 -12.95
N LEU A 93 7.06 0.21 -12.56
CA LEU A 93 6.34 -0.92 -11.95
C LEU A 93 5.85 -1.89 -13.03
N PRO A 94 5.79 -3.20 -12.72
CA PRO A 94 5.27 -4.20 -13.65
C PRO A 94 3.80 -3.96 -14.00
N GLU A 95 3.48 -3.96 -15.29
CA GLU A 95 2.12 -3.83 -15.79
C GLU A 95 1.33 -5.15 -15.73
N GLY A 96 0.00 -5.08 -15.98
CA GLY A 96 -0.89 -6.22 -16.13
C GLY A 96 -1.49 -6.73 -14.81
N ALA A 97 -1.38 -5.97 -13.72
CA ALA A 97 -2.18 -6.13 -12.51
C ALA A 97 -3.38 -5.17 -12.57
N ASP A 98 -4.54 -5.59 -12.11
CA ASP A 98 -5.75 -4.78 -11.98
C ASP A 98 -5.95 -4.21 -10.57
N LEU A 99 -5.16 -4.71 -9.62
CA LEU A 99 -5.01 -4.16 -8.27
C LEU A 99 -3.52 -3.98 -7.96
N ILE A 100 -3.15 -2.79 -7.49
CA ILE A 100 -1.83 -2.54 -6.90
C ILE A 100 -2.01 -2.33 -5.41
N THR A 101 -1.16 -2.95 -4.59
CA THR A 101 -1.14 -2.78 -3.15
C THR A 101 0.15 -2.12 -2.68
N LEU A 102 0.01 -1.16 -1.76
CA LEU A 102 1.08 -0.54 -0.98
C LEU A 102 0.74 -0.77 0.48
N VAL A 103 1.35 -1.79 1.09
CA VAL A 103 1.06 -2.18 2.46
C VAL A 103 2.25 -1.84 3.34
N ARG A 104 2.13 -0.76 4.13
CA ARG A 104 3.17 -0.26 5.02
C ARG A 104 4.48 0.08 4.28
N VAL A 105 4.35 0.87 3.23
CA VAL A 105 5.47 1.33 2.39
C VAL A 105 5.62 2.84 2.46
N ALA A 106 4.54 3.60 2.33
CA ALA A 106 4.61 5.04 2.17
C ALA A 106 5.18 5.76 3.41
N HIS A 107 4.93 5.25 4.61
CA HIS A 107 5.42 5.87 5.85
C HIS A 107 6.94 5.85 5.99
N ASP A 108 7.65 4.91 5.35
CA ASP A 108 9.11 4.81 5.40
C ASP A 108 9.83 5.80 4.48
N HIS A 109 9.08 6.56 3.65
CA HIS A 109 9.64 7.39 2.60
C HIS A 109 9.23 8.87 2.71
N PRO A 110 10.08 9.81 2.25
CA PRO A 110 9.75 11.23 2.14
C PRO A 110 8.70 11.47 1.06
N ASP A 111 8.00 12.60 1.15
CA ASP A 111 6.86 12.94 0.28
C ASP A 111 7.17 12.86 -1.22
N ALA A 112 8.36 13.30 -1.64
CA ALA A 112 8.76 13.24 -3.03
C ALA A 112 8.80 11.79 -3.57
N VAL A 113 9.28 10.85 -2.75
CA VAL A 113 9.33 9.43 -3.10
C VAL A 113 7.92 8.83 -3.12
N VAL A 114 7.06 9.17 -2.15
CA VAL A 114 5.67 8.67 -2.13
C VAL A 114 4.91 9.16 -3.36
N ARG A 115 5.04 10.44 -3.74
CA ARG A 115 4.44 10.95 -5.00
C ARG A 115 4.93 10.17 -6.22
N GLN A 116 6.21 9.89 -6.29
CA GLN A 116 6.78 9.11 -7.40
C GLN A 116 6.23 7.68 -7.44
N ILE A 117 6.11 7.00 -6.29
CA ILE A 117 5.52 5.66 -6.20
C ILE A 117 4.06 5.69 -6.69
N LEU A 118 3.27 6.66 -6.23
CA LEU A 118 1.85 6.80 -6.61
C LEU A 118 1.69 7.08 -8.11
N GLN A 119 2.54 7.92 -8.70
CA GLN A 119 2.56 8.17 -10.16
C GLN A 119 2.90 6.90 -10.95
N LYS A 120 3.90 6.13 -10.50
CA LYS A 120 4.27 4.85 -11.13
C LYS A 120 3.15 3.82 -10.98
N ALA A 121 2.48 3.76 -9.83
CA ALA A 121 1.32 2.89 -9.63
C ALA A 121 0.17 3.26 -10.57
N TYR A 122 -0.12 4.56 -10.70
CA TYR A 122 -1.11 5.05 -11.66
C TYR A 122 -0.74 4.68 -13.11
N ALA A 123 0.51 4.84 -13.50
CA ALA A 123 0.99 4.50 -14.84
C ALA A 123 0.81 3.00 -15.14
N ALA A 124 1.19 2.12 -14.22
CA ALA A 124 1.17 0.67 -14.38
C ALA A 124 -0.24 0.04 -14.37
N LEU A 125 -1.22 0.68 -13.74
CA LEU A 125 -2.60 0.21 -13.70
C LEU A 125 -3.32 0.37 -15.05
N PRO A 126 -4.18 -0.59 -15.43
CA PRO A 126 -5.12 -0.39 -16.53
C PRO A 126 -6.23 0.61 -16.13
N LEU A 127 -7.01 1.07 -17.10
CA LEU A 127 -8.24 1.80 -16.83
C LEU A 127 -9.20 0.92 -16.01
N GLY A 128 -9.81 1.50 -14.99
CA GLY A 128 -10.63 0.79 -14.00
C GLY A 128 -9.82 0.11 -12.88
N GLY A 129 -8.50 0.03 -13.01
CA GLY A 129 -7.64 -0.57 -12.00
C GLY A 129 -7.65 0.21 -10.69
N VAL A 130 -7.34 -0.48 -9.62
CA VAL A 130 -7.43 0.02 -8.24
C VAL A 130 -6.05 0.06 -7.59
N LEU A 131 -5.78 1.13 -6.85
CA LEU A 131 -4.71 1.20 -5.86
C LEU A 131 -5.32 1.03 -4.46
N LEU A 132 -4.80 0.08 -3.69
CA LEU A 132 -5.07 -0.10 -2.27
C LEU A 132 -3.83 0.34 -1.49
N LEU A 133 -3.98 1.38 -0.70
CA LEU A 133 -2.96 1.89 0.21
C LEU A 133 -3.35 1.53 1.64
N ALA A 134 -2.52 0.75 2.35
CA ALA A 134 -2.75 0.40 3.75
C ALA A 134 -1.55 0.81 4.60
N GLU A 135 -1.72 1.88 5.37
CA GLU A 135 -0.64 2.57 6.08
C GLU A 135 -1.02 2.93 7.52
N PRO A 136 -0.06 2.96 8.44
CA PRO A 136 -0.24 3.71 9.67
C PRO A 136 -0.37 5.19 9.30
N MET A 137 -1.42 5.85 9.78
CA MET A 137 -1.70 7.25 9.46
C MET A 137 -1.74 8.08 10.73
N ALA A 138 -1.25 9.31 10.63
CA ALA A 138 -1.39 10.30 11.69
C ALA A 138 -2.86 10.68 11.87
N GLN A 139 -3.25 10.90 13.11
CA GLN A 139 -4.57 11.47 13.39
C GLN A 139 -4.62 12.94 12.98
N SER A 140 -5.81 13.43 12.62
CA SER A 140 -6.00 14.85 12.36
C SER A 140 -5.86 15.64 13.67
N ASP A 141 -5.37 16.89 13.58
CA ASP A 141 -5.18 17.80 14.73
C ASP A 141 -6.44 17.98 15.59
N GLN A 142 -7.62 17.64 15.08
CA GLN A 142 -8.89 17.72 15.82
C GLN A 142 -9.08 16.60 16.87
N GLN A 143 -8.20 15.59 16.89
CA GLN A 143 -8.24 14.46 17.83
C GLN A 143 -7.08 14.50 18.86
N ALA A 144 -6.38 15.61 18.95
CA ALA A 144 -5.32 15.81 19.94
C ALA A 144 -5.91 15.68 21.37
N GLY A 145 -5.41 14.70 22.12
CA GLY A 145 -5.86 14.42 23.50
C GLY A 145 -6.41 13.02 23.74
N HIS A 146 -6.60 12.19 22.70
CA HIS A 146 -6.96 10.79 22.86
C HIS A 146 -5.73 9.89 23.14
N PRO A 147 -5.93 8.73 23.81
CA PRO A 147 -4.84 7.76 24.11
C PRO A 147 -4.05 7.33 22.86
N GLU A 148 -4.66 7.41 21.69
CA GLU A 148 -4.07 7.09 20.38
C GLU A 148 -2.97 8.06 19.96
N ALA A 149 -2.97 9.31 20.48
CA ALA A 149 -1.90 10.29 20.23
C ALA A 149 -0.53 9.82 20.75
N SER A 150 -0.50 8.92 21.74
CA SER A 150 0.74 8.32 22.26
C SER A 150 1.35 7.32 21.28
N VAL A 151 0.53 6.64 20.46
CA VAL A 151 0.97 5.71 19.43
C VAL A 151 1.58 6.47 18.26
N ASP A 152 0.95 7.57 17.85
CA ASP A 152 1.47 8.46 16.81
C ASP A 152 2.83 9.05 17.19
N ALA A 153 2.97 9.54 18.44
CA ALA A 153 4.24 10.05 18.94
C ALA A 153 5.34 8.99 18.92
N TYR A 154 5.03 7.77 19.33
CA TYR A 154 5.98 6.66 19.31
C TYR A 154 6.41 6.29 17.88
N PHE A 155 5.48 6.25 16.94
CA PHE A 155 5.76 5.98 15.54
C PHE A 155 6.60 7.09 14.89
N HIS A 156 6.34 8.35 15.25
CA HIS A 156 7.16 9.50 14.83
C HIS A 156 8.60 9.39 15.32
N PHE A 157 8.83 9.03 16.59
CA PHE A 157 10.17 8.81 17.12
C PHE A 157 10.91 7.69 16.42
N TYR A 158 10.20 6.62 16.06
CA TYR A 158 10.77 5.51 15.30
C TYR A 158 11.25 5.96 13.92
N LEU A 159 10.42 6.66 13.16
CA LEU A 159 10.76 7.16 11.83
C LEU A 159 11.91 8.18 11.88
N LEU A 160 11.94 9.03 12.90
CA LEU A 160 13.08 9.93 13.15
C LEU A 160 14.36 9.15 13.40
N ALA A 161 14.31 8.06 14.15
CA ALA A 161 15.47 7.21 14.41
C ALA A 161 15.94 6.45 13.16
N MET A 162 15.04 6.14 12.23
CA MET A 162 15.35 5.52 10.93
C MET A 162 15.89 6.53 9.91
N GLY A 163 15.79 7.84 10.19
CA GLY A 163 16.36 8.91 9.37
C GLY A 163 15.59 9.27 8.10
N SER A 164 14.45 8.64 7.85
CA SER A 164 13.57 8.96 6.70
C SER A 164 12.11 8.59 7.00
N GLY A 165 11.21 9.16 6.22
CA GLY A 165 9.78 8.86 6.33
C GLY A 165 9.05 9.74 7.34
N ARG A 166 7.74 9.65 7.30
CA ARG A 166 6.83 10.28 8.27
C ARG A 166 5.44 9.65 8.19
N LEU A 167 4.70 9.72 9.29
CA LEU A 167 3.26 9.50 9.24
C LEU A 167 2.58 10.64 8.48
N ARG A 168 1.59 10.28 7.70
CA ARG A 168 0.73 11.22 6.99
C ARG A 168 -0.71 11.01 7.44
N THR A 169 -1.47 12.07 7.46
CA THR A 169 -2.91 11.97 7.64
C THR A 169 -3.55 11.32 6.42
N SER A 170 -4.72 10.73 6.60
CA SER A 170 -5.52 10.20 5.49
C SER A 170 -5.74 11.25 4.39
N ARG A 171 -6.02 12.50 4.79
CA ARG A 171 -6.24 13.61 3.86
C ARG A 171 -5.01 13.93 3.01
N GLU A 172 -3.81 13.93 3.59
CA GLU A 172 -2.57 14.14 2.84
C GLU A 172 -2.35 13.05 1.80
N LEU A 173 -2.55 11.78 2.18
CA LEU A 173 -2.41 10.64 1.26
C LEU A 173 -3.44 10.68 0.14
N GLN A 174 -4.70 11.00 0.45
CA GLN A 174 -5.75 11.18 -0.56
C GLN A 174 -5.39 12.31 -1.54
N THR A 175 -4.85 13.44 -1.04
CA THR A 175 -4.37 14.53 -1.90
C THR A 175 -3.24 14.08 -2.82
N MET A 176 -2.25 13.35 -2.30
CA MET A 176 -1.15 12.81 -3.12
C MET A 176 -1.65 11.81 -4.18
N MET A 177 -2.67 11.01 -3.86
CA MET A 177 -3.31 10.10 -4.82
C MET A 177 -4.05 10.89 -5.91
N GLN A 178 -4.76 11.98 -5.56
CA GLN A 178 -5.41 12.88 -6.53
C GLN A 178 -4.38 13.54 -7.47
N GLU A 179 -3.28 14.04 -6.92
CA GLU A 179 -2.17 14.60 -7.68
C GLU A 179 -1.54 13.60 -8.65
N ALA A 180 -1.51 12.31 -8.30
CA ALA A 180 -1.06 11.23 -9.17
C ALA A 180 -2.06 10.84 -10.27
N GLY A 181 -3.30 11.34 -10.20
CA GLY A 181 -4.37 11.12 -11.19
C GLY A 181 -5.47 10.15 -10.77
N PHE A 182 -5.39 9.57 -9.57
CA PHE A 182 -6.45 8.70 -9.07
C PHE A 182 -7.75 9.49 -8.82
N THR A 183 -8.86 8.81 -9.07
CA THR A 183 -10.22 9.30 -8.82
C THR A 183 -10.97 8.33 -7.91
N HIS A 184 -12.20 8.67 -7.49
CA HIS A 184 -13.00 7.82 -6.59
C HIS A 184 -12.16 7.35 -5.39
N ILE A 185 -11.51 8.33 -4.75
CA ILE A 185 -10.66 8.06 -3.61
C ILE A 185 -11.52 7.99 -2.37
N GLU A 186 -11.46 6.86 -1.67
CA GLU A 186 -12.25 6.62 -0.47
C GLU A 186 -11.40 5.98 0.63
N GLN A 187 -11.70 6.31 1.86
CA GLN A 187 -11.16 5.62 3.02
C GLN A 187 -12.13 4.51 3.44
N VAL A 188 -11.61 3.29 3.50
CA VAL A 188 -12.39 2.13 3.94
C VAL A 188 -12.39 2.06 5.46
N SER A 189 -13.58 1.91 6.07
CA SER A 189 -13.67 1.65 7.50
C SER A 189 -13.13 0.29 7.83
N ASN A 190 -12.27 0.22 8.84
CA ASN A 190 -11.71 -1.01 9.36
C ASN A 190 -11.77 -1.03 10.89
N ALA A 191 -11.72 -2.23 11.49
CA ALA A 191 -11.97 -2.42 12.92
C ALA A 191 -10.82 -1.92 13.80
N MET A 192 -9.57 -1.96 13.30
CA MET A 192 -8.37 -1.58 14.06
C MET A 192 -7.50 -0.54 13.30
N PRO A 193 -8.00 0.71 13.14
CA PRO A 193 -7.32 1.75 12.35
C PRO A 193 -5.93 2.16 12.89
N ILE A 194 -5.62 1.79 14.14
CA ILE A 194 -4.32 2.06 14.79
C ILE A 194 -3.16 1.37 14.05
N HIS A 195 -3.39 0.18 13.48
CA HIS A 195 -2.33 -0.60 12.82
C HIS A 195 -2.16 -0.27 11.35
N ALA A 196 -3.26 -0.01 10.65
CA ALA A 196 -3.30 0.50 9.29
C ALA A 196 -4.70 1.07 8.99
N GLN A 197 -4.73 2.18 8.30
CA GLN A 197 -5.93 2.71 7.66
C GLN A 197 -5.83 2.42 6.16
N ILE A 198 -6.96 2.17 5.53
CA ILE A 198 -7.02 1.72 4.14
C ILE A 198 -7.63 2.84 3.29
N ILE A 199 -6.94 3.21 2.22
CA ILE A 199 -7.44 4.15 1.20
C ILE A 199 -7.42 3.44 -0.15
N LEU A 200 -8.52 3.54 -0.87
CA LEU A 200 -8.65 3.06 -2.25
C LEU A 200 -8.64 4.24 -3.22
N GLY A 201 -8.10 4.04 -4.41
CA GLY A 201 -8.22 4.99 -5.51
C GLY A 201 -8.31 4.25 -6.84
N ARG A 202 -9.14 4.76 -7.76
CA ARG A 202 -9.34 4.14 -9.08
C ARG A 202 -8.67 4.95 -10.18
N LYS A 203 -8.12 4.26 -11.17
CA LYS A 203 -7.69 4.87 -12.43
C LYS A 203 -8.89 4.95 -13.37
N SER A 204 -9.46 6.14 -13.51
CA SER A 204 -10.58 6.41 -14.44
C SER A 204 -10.09 7.14 -15.68
N GLN A 205 -10.86 7.07 -16.76
CA GLN A 205 -10.65 7.99 -17.88
C GLN A 205 -10.87 9.42 -17.40
N CYS A 206 -9.92 10.30 -17.70
CA CYS A 206 -10.16 11.73 -17.61
C CYS A 206 -11.23 12.03 -18.67
N LEU A 207 -12.49 12.25 -18.27
CA LEU A 207 -13.48 12.77 -19.19
C LEU A 207 -12.97 14.13 -19.66
N PRO A 208 -12.81 14.38 -20.96
CA PRO A 208 -12.47 15.71 -21.43
C PRO A 208 -13.54 16.68 -20.92
N PHE A 209 -13.11 17.76 -20.31
CA PHE A 209 -13.98 18.85 -19.90
C PHE A 209 -14.70 19.35 -21.16
N VAL A 210 -15.96 18.96 -21.33
CA VAL A 210 -16.80 19.50 -22.39
C VAL A 210 -17.06 20.96 -22.01
N SER A 211 -16.25 21.85 -22.56
CA SER A 211 -16.54 23.29 -22.52
C SER A 211 -17.90 23.47 -23.22
N GLY A 212 -18.91 23.66 -22.39
CA GLY A 212 -20.24 23.99 -22.91
C GLY A 212 -20.14 25.24 -23.77
N ASN A 213 -20.30 25.07 -25.08
CA ASN A 213 -20.54 26.16 -26.00
C ASN A 213 -21.83 26.84 -25.55
N SER A 214 -21.70 28.06 -25.04
CA SER A 214 -22.77 29.01 -24.96
C SER A 214 -23.26 29.26 -26.37
N VAL A 215 -24.42 28.76 -26.72
CA VAL A 215 -25.14 29.16 -27.91
C VAL A 215 -25.92 30.40 -27.54
N ASN A 216 -25.60 31.48 -28.25
CA ASN A 216 -26.34 32.75 -28.30
C ASN A 216 -27.86 32.57 -28.58
#